data_9fdaf91a703269c333a44242a4b0004d
#
_entry.id   9fdaf91a703269c333a44242a4b0004d
#
_cell.length_a   1.000
_cell.length_b   1.000
_cell.length_c   1.000
_cell.angle_alpha   90.00
_cell.angle_beta   90.00
_cell.angle_gamma   90.00
#
_symmetry.space_group_name_H-M   'P 1'
#
loop_
_entity.id
_entity.type
_entity.pdbx_description
1 polymer ?
#
loop_
_entity_poly.entity_id
_entity_poly.type
_entity_poly.pdbx_seq_one_letter_code
_entity_poly.pdbx_strand_id
1 'polypeptide(L)'
;IWKYEIVKAETISYSQHWEEKLRNCLNLNAAELLALHSEYGFFLGKRVKEFIGQFALKNVDLIASHGHTVFHQPQNKFTLQIGDGRAIKILNEIPVAYDFRSQDVLMGGNGAPLVPIGDELLFSQYDACLNIGGFSNISFKKDGKRMAFDICPVNVILNQFALKLGKNYDENGDFARAGTVNFEMLT
;
A
#
# COMPACT_ATOMS: atom_id res chain seq x y z
N ILE A 1 -19.60 9.10 -12.90
CA ILE A 1 -19.07 8.62 -11.61
C ILE A 1 -18.83 7.12 -11.78
N TRP A 2 -17.64 6.68 -11.48
CA TRP A 2 -17.30 5.26 -11.43
C TRP A 2 -18.06 4.60 -10.29
N LYS A 3 -18.53 3.37 -10.51
CA LYS A 3 -19.16 2.56 -9.49
C LYS A 3 -18.25 1.37 -9.19
N TYR A 4 -18.16 0.99 -7.93
CA TYR A 4 -17.39 -0.16 -7.50
C TYR A 4 -18.14 -0.93 -6.42
N GLU A 5 -17.79 -2.20 -6.30
CA GLU A 5 -18.23 -3.09 -5.23
C GLU A 5 -17.05 -3.95 -4.77
N ILE A 6 -16.83 -4.04 -3.47
CA ILE A 6 -15.86 -4.97 -2.89
C ILE A 6 -16.55 -6.30 -2.65
N VAL A 7 -16.34 -7.24 -3.57
CA VAL A 7 -16.97 -8.57 -3.48
C VAL A 7 -16.35 -9.42 -2.38
N LYS A 8 -15.02 -9.45 -2.29
CA LYS A 8 -14.24 -10.18 -1.27
C LYS A 8 -12.99 -9.40 -0.91
N ALA A 9 -12.58 -9.49 0.35
CA ALA A 9 -11.33 -8.94 0.85
C ALA A 9 -10.76 -9.87 1.92
N GLU A 10 -9.44 -9.97 1.98
CA GLU A 10 -8.71 -10.75 2.97
C GLU A 10 -7.35 -10.10 3.24
N THR A 11 -6.92 -10.15 4.50
CA THR A 11 -5.57 -9.77 4.90
C THR A 11 -4.77 -11.01 5.21
N ILE A 12 -3.68 -11.23 4.48
CA ILE A 12 -2.80 -12.39 4.65
C ILE A 12 -1.50 -11.91 5.28
N SER A 13 -1.21 -12.38 6.50
CA SER A 13 0.03 -12.08 7.19
C SER A 13 1.22 -12.72 6.50
N TYR A 14 2.36 -12.02 6.46
CA TYR A 14 3.62 -12.61 6.04
C TYR A 14 4.10 -13.64 7.06
N SER A 15 4.81 -14.67 6.57
CA SER A 15 5.64 -15.48 7.46
C SER A 15 6.85 -14.67 7.91
N GLN A 16 7.45 -15.06 9.05
CA GLN A 16 8.67 -14.44 9.54
C GLN A 16 9.77 -14.38 8.46
N HIS A 17 9.92 -15.43 7.66
CA HIS A 17 10.86 -15.49 6.55
C HIS A 17 10.62 -14.36 5.51
N TRP A 18 9.38 -14.10 5.14
CA TRP A 18 9.05 -13.03 4.20
C TRP A 18 9.20 -11.64 4.82
N GLU A 19 8.84 -11.47 6.09
CA GLU A 19 9.06 -10.21 6.81
C GLU A 19 10.54 -9.83 6.85
N GLU A 20 11.41 -10.80 7.16
CA GLU A 20 12.86 -10.60 7.20
C GLU A 20 13.44 -10.28 5.82
N LYS A 21 13.03 -11.03 4.78
CA LYS A 21 13.45 -10.76 3.39
C LYS A 21 13.07 -9.34 2.93
N LEU A 22 11.83 -8.94 3.14
CA LEU A 22 11.35 -7.62 2.72
C LEU A 22 11.98 -6.49 3.55
N ARG A 23 12.21 -6.70 4.84
CA ARG A 23 12.89 -5.73 5.71
C ARG A 23 14.34 -5.51 5.30
N ASN A 24 15.03 -6.56 4.87
CA ASN A 24 16.44 -6.52 4.53
C ASN A 24 16.74 -6.23 3.05
N CYS A 25 15.70 -6.03 2.21
CA CYS A 25 15.86 -5.89 0.76
C CYS A 25 16.75 -4.70 0.34
N LEU A 26 16.86 -3.67 1.16
CA LEU A 26 17.73 -2.51 0.92
C LEU A 26 19.23 -2.84 1.02
N ASN A 27 19.59 -3.93 1.68
CA ASN A 27 20.98 -4.36 1.87
C ASN A 27 21.47 -5.34 0.80
N LEU A 28 20.60 -5.74 -0.13
CA LEU A 28 20.91 -6.68 -1.19
C LEU A 28 21.71 -6.00 -2.30
N ASN A 29 22.60 -6.76 -2.94
CA ASN A 29 23.21 -6.31 -4.19
C ASN A 29 22.18 -6.36 -5.35
N ALA A 30 22.51 -5.78 -6.48
CA ALA A 30 21.59 -5.65 -7.61
C ALA A 30 21.07 -7.01 -8.12
N ALA A 31 21.92 -8.04 -8.19
CA ALA A 31 21.53 -9.37 -8.67
C ALA A 31 20.58 -10.06 -7.66
N GLU A 32 20.89 -9.97 -6.38
CA GLU A 32 20.05 -10.49 -5.30
C GLU A 32 18.68 -9.79 -5.27
N LEU A 33 18.65 -8.47 -5.45
CA LEU A 33 17.41 -7.71 -5.49
C LEU A 33 16.54 -8.10 -6.69
N LEU A 34 17.13 -8.32 -7.87
CA LEU A 34 16.42 -8.80 -9.05
C LEU A 34 15.90 -10.23 -8.85
N ALA A 35 16.66 -11.10 -8.19
CA ALA A 35 16.18 -12.43 -7.82
C ALA A 35 15.01 -12.36 -6.85
N LEU A 36 15.09 -11.50 -5.82
CA LEU A 36 14.00 -11.27 -4.88
C LEU A 36 12.76 -10.66 -5.57
N HIS A 37 12.95 -9.76 -6.54
CA HIS A 37 11.86 -9.19 -7.33
C HIS A 37 11.03 -10.29 -8.02
N SER A 38 11.70 -11.25 -8.65
CA SER A 38 11.04 -12.39 -9.29
C SER A 38 10.41 -13.34 -8.27
N GLU A 39 11.15 -13.71 -7.22
CA GLU A 39 10.66 -14.60 -6.16
C GLU A 39 9.41 -14.04 -5.48
N TYR A 40 9.41 -12.74 -5.17
CA TYR A 40 8.26 -12.09 -4.57
C TYR A 40 7.07 -11.99 -5.53
N GLY A 41 7.33 -11.84 -6.83
CA GLY A 41 6.29 -11.96 -7.87
C GLY A 41 5.61 -13.32 -7.87
N PHE A 42 6.37 -14.42 -7.79
CA PHE A 42 5.81 -15.78 -7.65
C PHE A 42 5.05 -15.97 -6.33
N PHE A 43 5.57 -15.43 -5.22
CA PHE A 43 4.85 -15.45 -3.94
C PHE A 43 3.49 -14.76 -4.05
N LEU A 44 3.43 -13.53 -4.59
CA LEU A 44 2.19 -12.80 -4.81
C LEU A 44 1.24 -13.56 -5.75
N GLY A 45 1.76 -14.09 -6.85
CA GLY A 45 0.97 -14.89 -7.79
C GLY A 45 0.33 -16.12 -7.15
N LYS A 46 1.05 -16.80 -6.25
CA LYS A 46 0.51 -17.91 -5.48
C LYS A 46 -0.62 -17.47 -4.54
N ARG A 47 -0.44 -16.35 -3.83
CA ARG A 47 -1.50 -15.80 -2.96
C ARG A 47 -2.75 -15.42 -3.75
N VAL A 48 -2.59 -14.79 -4.91
CA VAL A 48 -3.71 -14.48 -5.81
C VAL A 48 -4.44 -15.74 -6.25
N LYS A 49 -3.72 -16.78 -6.66
CA LYS A 49 -4.31 -18.05 -7.08
C LYS A 49 -5.10 -18.72 -5.95
N GLU A 50 -4.54 -18.72 -4.76
CA GLU A 50 -5.20 -19.24 -3.55
C GLU A 50 -6.47 -18.46 -3.22
N PHE A 51 -6.41 -17.12 -3.26
CA PHE A 51 -7.56 -16.25 -3.01
C PHE A 51 -8.69 -16.48 -4.04
N ILE A 52 -8.37 -16.55 -5.33
CA ILE A 52 -9.34 -16.83 -6.38
C ILE A 52 -10.01 -18.22 -6.14
N GLY A 53 -9.22 -19.23 -5.79
CA GLY A 53 -9.72 -20.57 -5.51
C GLY A 53 -10.57 -20.62 -4.24
N GLN A 54 -10.12 -20.03 -3.15
CA GLN A 54 -10.81 -20.00 -1.86
C GLN A 54 -12.21 -19.37 -1.96
N PHE A 55 -12.33 -18.27 -2.68
CA PHE A 55 -13.61 -17.59 -2.85
C PHE A 55 -14.37 -17.98 -4.12
N ALA A 56 -13.87 -18.97 -4.85
CA ALA A 56 -14.46 -19.44 -6.12
C ALA A 56 -14.78 -18.31 -7.09
N LEU A 57 -13.89 -17.30 -7.16
CA LEU A 57 -14.08 -16.13 -8.02
C LEU A 57 -14.03 -16.56 -9.49
N LYS A 58 -15.02 -16.10 -10.25
CA LYS A 58 -15.12 -16.36 -11.71
C LYS A 58 -14.95 -15.06 -12.47
N ASN A 59 -14.46 -15.16 -13.69
CA ASN A 59 -14.35 -14.03 -14.63
C ASN A 59 -13.48 -12.87 -14.06
N VAL A 60 -12.29 -13.21 -13.55
CA VAL A 60 -11.31 -12.22 -13.14
C VAL A 60 -10.59 -11.72 -14.39
N ASP A 61 -10.85 -10.49 -14.82
CA ASP A 61 -10.32 -9.92 -16.06
C ASP A 61 -8.93 -9.33 -15.90
N LEU A 62 -8.57 -8.86 -14.69
CA LEU A 62 -7.32 -8.16 -14.43
C LEU A 62 -6.87 -8.38 -12.99
N ILE A 63 -5.56 -8.56 -12.80
CA ILE A 63 -4.90 -8.47 -11.51
C ILE A 63 -4.14 -7.13 -11.47
N ALA A 64 -4.35 -6.32 -10.45
CA ALA A 64 -3.57 -5.12 -10.19
C ALA A 64 -2.66 -5.36 -8.98
N SER A 65 -1.34 -5.23 -9.16
CA SER A 65 -0.35 -5.51 -8.13
C SER A 65 0.55 -4.30 -7.88
N HIS A 66 0.52 -3.76 -6.65
CA HIS A 66 1.39 -2.67 -6.26
C HIS A 66 2.84 -3.13 -5.99
N GLY A 67 3.01 -4.37 -5.50
CA GLY A 67 4.30 -4.86 -5.05
C GLY A 67 4.75 -4.27 -3.70
N HIS A 68 6.04 -4.43 -3.38
CA HIS A 68 6.67 -3.89 -2.17
C HIS A 68 7.67 -2.80 -2.54
N THR A 69 7.50 -1.60 -1.99
CA THR A 69 8.38 -0.46 -2.29
C THR A 69 9.73 -0.64 -1.62
N VAL A 70 10.78 -0.68 -2.43
CA VAL A 70 12.19 -0.74 -1.99
C VAL A 70 12.83 0.63 -2.10
N PHE A 71 12.71 1.28 -3.25
CA PHE A 71 13.24 2.61 -3.49
C PHE A 71 12.15 3.57 -3.93
N HIS A 72 12.26 4.81 -3.43
CA HIS A 72 11.43 5.91 -3.90
C HIS A 72 12.24 7.19 -3.90
N GLN A 73 12.82 7.51 -5.06
CA GLN A 73 13.71 8.65 -5.27
C GLN A 73 13.31 9.42 -6.54
N PRO A 74 12.16 10.08 -6.55
CA PRO A 74 11.67 10.81 -7.72
C PRO A 74 12.64 11.91 -8.17
N GLN A 75 13.37 12.53 -7.25
CA GLN A 75 14.43 13.50 -7.56
C GLN A 75 15.57 12.91 -8.42
N ASN A 76 15.79 11.58 -8.33
CA ASN A 76 16.74 10.81 -9.14
C ASN A 76 16.05 10.10 -10.30
N LYS A 77 14.77 10.40 -10.57
CA LYS A 77 13.96 9.85 -11.65
C LYS A 77 13.75 8.34 -11.58
N PHE A 78 13.72 7.75 -10.39
CA PHE A 78 13.37 6.35 -10.22
C PHE A 78 12.56 6.06 -8.97
N THR A 79 11.81 5.00 -9.05
CA THR A 79 11.15 4.31 -7.94
C THR A 79 11.18 2.82 -8.26
N LEU A 80 11.18 1.97 -7.24
CA LEU A 80 11.15 0.52 -7.42
C LEU A 80 10.20 -0.12 -6.43
N GLN A 81 9.22 -0.79 -6.98
CA GLN A 81 8.37 -1.73 -6.27
C GLN A 81 8.72 -3.14 -6.78
N ILE A 82 9.23 -4.01 -5.90
CA ILE A 82 9.49 -5.41 -6.25
C ILE A 82 8.20 -6.22 -6.25
N GLY A 83 8.21 -7.34 -6.97
CA GLY A 83 7.05 -8.19 -7.22
C GLY A 83 6.72 -8.21 -8.72
N ASP A 84 7.47 -9.02 -9.47
CA ASP A 84 7.37 -9.09 -10.93
C ASP A 84 5.96 -9.53 -11.38
N GLY A 85 5.24 -8.64 -12.03
CA GLY A 85 3.90 -8.92 -12.55
C GLY A 85 3.86 -10.04 -13.59
N ARG A 86 4.99 -10.30 -14.27
CA ARG A 86 5.11 -11.44 -15.21
C ARG A 86 5.05 -12.77 -14.46
N ALA A 87 5.67 -12.86 -13.29
CA ALA A 87 5.60 -14.04 -12.44
C ALA A 87 4.17 -14.28 -11.92
N ILE A 88 3.46 -13.22 -11.56
CA ILE A 88 2.03 -13.29 -11.19
C ILE A 88 1.21 -13.84 -12.36
N LYS A 89 1.44 -13.31 -13.57
CA LYS A 89 0.73 -13.73 -14.78
C LYS A 89 0.99 -15.20 -15.12
N ILE A 90 2.23 -15.66 -15.01
CA ILE A 90 2.61 -17.06 -15.27
C ILE A 90 1.78 -18.05 -14.43
N LEU A 91 1.52 -17.71 -13.16
CA LEU A 91 0.77 -18.60 -12.26
C LEU A 91 -0.75 -18.54 -12.42
N ASN A 92 -1.28 -17.40 -12.90
CA ASN A 92 -2.71 -17.15 -12.91
C ASN A 92 -3.31 -17.09 -14.32
N GLU A 93 -2.49 -16.90 -15.36
CA GLU A 93 -2.92 -16.76 -16.77
C GLU A 93 -3.84 -15.55 -17.02
N ILE A 94 -3.93 -14.63 -16.06
CA ILE A 94 -4.74 -13.42 -16.09
C ILE A 94 -3.83 -12.23 -16.42
N PRO A 95 -4.28 -11.22 -17.20
CA PRO A 95 -3.54 -9.97 -17.38
C PRO A 95 -3.18 -9.33 -16.05
N VAL A 96 -1.97 -8.74 -15.94
CA VAL A 96 -1.48 -8.10 -14.72
C VAL A 96 -1.07 -6.66 -15.03
N ALA A 97 -1.66 -5.71 -14.31
CA ALA A 97 -1.17 -4.34 -14.23
C ALA A 97 -0.27 -4.21 -12.99
N TYR A 98 0.91 -3.67 -13.18
CA TYR A 98 1.89 -3.46 -12.10
C TYR A 98 2.79 -2.27 -12.43
N ASP A 99 3.67 -1.90 -11.50
CA ASP A 99 4.56 -0.74 -11.64
C ASP A 99 3.79 0.58 -11.91
N PHE A 100 2.89 0.92 -11.01
CA PHE A 100 2.00 2.08 -11.14
C PHE A 100 2.72 3.44 -10.99
N ARG A 101 3.97 3.46 -10.53
CA ARG A 101 4.67 4.68 -10.09
C ARG A 101 5.77 5.13 -11.03
N SER A 102 6.45 4.18 -11.70
CA SER A 102 7.66 4.49 -12.48
C SER A 102 7.38 5.44 -13.63
N GLN A 103 6.26 5.28 -14.32
CA GLN A 103 5.93 6.15 -15.46
C GLN A 103 5.74 7.61 -15.03
N ASP A 104 5.03 7.86 -13.94
CA ASP A 104 4.83 9.21 -13.39
C ASP A 104 6.16 9.85 -12.98
N VAL A 105 7.02 9.09 -12.28
CA VAL A 105 8.35 9.55 -11.87
C VAL A 105 9.23 9.89 -13.08
N LEU A 106 9.22 9.07 -14.13
CA LEU A 106 9.98 9.32 -15.35
C LEU A 106 9.48 10.57 -16.10
N MET A 107 8.19 10.86 -16.02
CA MET A 107 7.57 12.07 -16.58
C MET A 107 7.78 13.32 -15.73
N GLY A 108 8.47 13.19 -14.60
CA GLY A 108 8.78 14.30 -13.68
C GLY A 108 7.78 14.48 -12.55
N GLY A 109 6.83 13.55 -12.38
CA GLY A 109 5.93 13.48 -11.23
C GLY A 109 6.60 12.84 -10.02
N ASN A 110 5.86 12.79 -8.91
CA ASN A 110 6.34 12.19 -7.66
C ASN A 110 6.12 10.67 -7.57
N GLY A 111 5.24 10.09 -8.40
CA GLY A 111 4.85 8.68 -8.28
C GLY A 111 4.12 8.32 -6.98
N ALA A 112 3.83 9.32 -6.15
CA ALA A 112 3.14 9.18 -4.86
C ALA A 112 2.51 10.53 -4.46
N PRO A 113 1.37 10.50 -3.72
CA PRO A 113 0.53 9.33 -3.43
C PRO A 113 -0.29 8.87 -4.65
N LEU A 114 -0.72 7.60 -4.68
CA LEU A 114 -1.64 7.08 -5.72
C LEU A 114 -3.12 7.26 -5.36
N VAL A 115 -3.42 7.32 -4.06
CA VAL A 115 -4.79 7.38 -3.53
C VAL A 115 -5.61 8.55 -4.12
N PRO A 116 -5.08 9.75 -4.36
CA PRO A 116 -5.87 10.89 -4.85
C PRO A 116 -6.58 10.66 -6.17
N ILE A 117 -6.06 9.82 -7.06
CA ILE A 117 -6.78 9.46 -8.29
C ILE A 117 -8.02 8.61 -7.98
N GLY A 118 -7.92 7.72 -6.99
CA GLY A 118 -9.06 6.97 -6.47
C GLY A 118 -10.10 7.88 -5.83
N ASP A 119 -9.66 8.84 -5.03
CA ASP A 119 -10.54 9.84 -4.40
C ASP A 119 -11.29 10.65 -5.45
N GLU A 120 -10.61 11.05 -6.53
CA GLU A 120 -11.24 11.79 -7.63
C GLU A 120 -12.28 10.97 -8.39
N LEU A 121 -12.00 9.70 -8.65
CA LEU A 121 -12.84 8.84 -9.47
C LEU A 121 -14.00 8.21 -8.69
N LEU A 122 -13.77 7.84 -7.43
CA LEU A 122 -14.71 7.05 -6.62
C LEU A 122 -15.44 7.90 -5.58
N PHE A 123 -14.82 8.97 -5.09
CA PHE A 123 -15.28 9.78 -3.97
C PHE A 123 -15.44 11.27 -4.34
N SER A 124 -15.67 11.56 -5.62
CA SER A 124 -15.77 12.94 -6.13
C SER A 124 -16.90 13.77 -5.51
N GLN A 125 -17.86 13.14 -4.84
CA GLN A 125 -18.96 13.79 -4.11
C GLN A 125 -18.54 14.42 -2.78
N TYR A 126 -17.33 14.08 -2.27
CA TYR A 126 -16.80 14.67 -1.03
C TYR A 126 -15.81 15.79 -1.33
N ASP A 127 -15.85 16.84 -0.53
CA ASP A 127 -14.96 17.99 -0.65
C ASP A 127 -13.51 17.60 -0.34
N ALA A 128 -13.32 16.72 0.64
CA ALA A 128 -12.02 16.20 1.05
C ALA A 128 -12.11 14.71 1.43
N CYS A 129 -11.02 13.99 1.19
CA CYS A 129 -10.81 12.62 1.63
C CYS A 129 -9.59 12.59 2.55
N LEU A 130 -9.78 12.15 3.79
CA LEU A 130 -8.71 11.97 4.78
C LEU A 130 -8.40 10.48 4.91
N ASN A 131 -7.16 10.12 4.67
CA ASN A 131 -6.65 8.77 4.86
C ASN A 131 -5.77 8.72 6.13
N ILE A 132 -6.07 7.77 7.03
CA ILE A 132 -5.38 7.59 8.31
C ILE A 132 -4.76 6.19 8.32
N GLY A 133 -3.54 6.10 7.80
CA GLY A 133 -2.75 4.88 7.75
C GLY A 133 -1.55 4.94 8.70
N GLY A 134 -0.38 4.45 8.28
CA GLY A 134 0.89 4.65 8.99
C GLY A 134 1.20 6.13 9.11
N PHE A 135 1.05 6.85 8.00
CA PHE A 135 0.99 8.31 7.90
C PHE A 135 -0.41 8.71 7.49
N SER A 136 -0.85 9.90 7.89
CA SER A 136 -2.08 10.48 7.39
C SER A 136 -1.80 11.36 6.18
N ASN A 137 -2.72 11.33 5.22
CA ASN A 137 -2.72 12.23 4.08
C ASN A 137 -4.15 12.69 3.78
N ILE A 138 -4.24 13.84 3.15
CA ILE A 138 -5.51 14.42 2.75
C ILE A 138 -5.48 14.74 1.27
N SER A 139 -6.60 14.56 0.60
CA SER A 139 -6.83 15.09 -0.73
C SER A 139 -8.11 15.91 -0.77
N PHE A 140 -8.12 17.02 -1.49
CA PHE A 140 -9.26 17.92 -1.62
C PHE A 140 -9.24 18.66 -2.95
N LYS A 141 -10.38 19.19 -3.36
CA LYS A 141 -10.48 20.01 -4.56
C LYS A 141 -10.21 21.48 -4.25
N LYS A 142 -9.31 22.09 -5.04
CA LYS A 142 -9.07 23.52 -5.03
C LYS A 142 -8.94 24.01 -6.47
N ASP A 143 -9.72 25.00 -6.86
CA ASP A 143 -9.72 25.62 -8.19
C ASP A 143 -9.83 24.58 -9.33
N GLY A 144 -10.70 23.57 -9.13
CA GLY A 144 -10.95 22.49 -10.09
C GLY A 144 -9.85 21.43 -10.19
N LYS A 145 -8.80 21.52 -9.37
CA LYS A 145 -7.70 20.54 -9.32
C LYS A 145 -7.73 19.80 -7.99
N ARG A 146 -7.43 18.49 -8.03
CA ARG A 146 -7.21 17.72 -6.80
C ARG A 146 -5.80 17.97 -6.29
N MET A 147 -5.74 18.45 -5.06
CA MET A 147 -4.52 18.65 -4.29
C MET A 147 -4.40 17.52 -3.26
N ALA A 148 -3.19 17.06 -2.98
CA ALA A 148 -2.96 16.04 -1.95
C ALA A 148 -1.59 16.22 -1.32
N PHE A 149 -1.49 15.92 -0.02
CA PHE A 149 -0.23 15.92 0.72
C PHE A 149 -0.34 15.09 2.01
N ASP A 150 0.81 14.67 2.50
CA ASP A 150 0.94 14.00 3.79
C ASP A 150 0.86 15.02 4.92
N ILE A 151 0.17 14.67 6.02
CA ILE A 151 -0.03 15.54 7.18
C ILE A 151 0.98 15.20 8.27
N CYS A 152 0.93 13.97 8.80
CA CYS A 152 1.78 13.53 9.90
C CYS A 152 1.84 12.00 10.03
N PRO A 153 2.83 11.45 10.79
CA PRO A 153 2.79 10.05 11.21
C PRO A 153 1.60 9.81 12.16
N VAL A 154 0.93 8.67 12.01
CA VAL A 154 -0.20 8.25 12.85
C VAL A 154 0.08 6.86 13.42
N ASN A 155 -0.31 5.79 12.72
CA ASN A 155 -0.16 4.43 13.26
C ASN A 155 1.31 4.02 13.45
N VAL A 156 2.24 4.61 12.70
CA VAL A 156 3.69 4.42 12.94
C VAL A 156 4.06 4.81 14.37
N ILE A 157 3.49 5.89 14.89
CA ILE A 157 3.71 6.37 16.27
C ILE A 157 2.82 5.62 17.26
N LEU A 158 1.52 5.49 16.95
CA LEU A 158 0.56 4.84 17.85
C LEU A 158 0.95 3.40 18.14
N ASN A 159 1.42 2.66 17.13
CA ASN A 159 1.87 1.28 17.31
C ASN A 159 3.13 1.18 18.19
N GLN A 160 4.01 2.19 18.19
CA GLN A 160 5.14 2.22 19.14
C GLN A 160 4.67 2.31 20.59
N PHE A 161 3.60 3.07 20.85
CA PHE A 161 3.01 3.11 22.20
C PHE A 161 2.27 1.82 22.54
N ALA A 162 1.52 1.24 21.59
CA ALA A 162 0.86 -0.04 21.79
C ALA A 162 1.85 -1.16 22.12
N LEU A 163 3.02 -1.19 21.44
CA LEU A 163 4.09 -2.15 21.73
C LEU A 163 4.60 -2.02 23.18
N LYS A 164 4.74 -0.80 23.71
CA LYS A 164 5.11 -0.57 25.12
C LYS A 164 4.05 -1.08 26.10
N LEU A 165 2.80 -1.19 25.66
CA LEU A 165 1.68 -1.74 26.42
C LEU A 165 1.45 -3.24 26.14
N GLY A 166 2.37 -3.89 25.40
CA GLY A 166 2.37 -5.34 25.15
C GLY A 166 1.48 -5.80 23.99
N LYS A 167 1.05 -4.89 23.10
CA LYS A 167 0.29 -5.22 21.89
C LYS A 167 0.96 -4.64 20.65
N ASN A 168 0.78 -5.29 19.48
CA ASN A 168 1.34 -4.80 18.22
C ASN A 168 0.66 -3.51 17.73
N TYR A 169 -0.60 -3.29 18.09
CA TYR A 169 -1.40 -2.11 17.77
C TYR A 169 -2.54 -1.96 18.77
N ASP A 170 -3.19 -0.81 18.77
CA ASP A 170 -4.36 -0.54 19.62
C ASP A 170 -5.62 -1.05 18.91
N GLU A 171 -6.00 -2.30 19.21
CA GLU A 171 -7.14 -2.96 18.61
C GLU A 171 -8.43 -2.23 19.00
N ASN A 172 -9.22 -1.84 17.99
CA ASN A 172 -10.46 -1.07 18.14
C ASN A 172 -10.31 0.27 18.90
N GLY A 173 -9.10 0.75 19.14
CA GLY A 173 -8.85 1.95 19.94
C GLY A 173 -9.12 1.77 21.43
N ASP A 174 -8.95 0.56 21.95
CA ASP A 174 -9.27 0.23 23.34
C ASP A 174 -8.36 0.95 24.35
N PHE A 175 -7.04 1.05 24.05
CA PHE A 175 -6.11 1.82 24.87
C PHE A 175 -6.46 3.31 24.86
N ALA A 176 -6.76 3.86 23.68
CA ALA A 176 -7.14 5.26 23.52
C ALA A 176 -8.42 5.57 24.30
N ARG A 177 -9.41 4.67 24.24
CA ARG A 177 -10.70 4.82 24.96
C ARG A 177 -10.53 4.73 26.48
N ALA A 178 -9.63 3.89 26.96
CA ALA A 178 -9.35 3.74 28.39
C ALA A 178 -8.45 4.86 28.94
N GLY A 179 -7.81 5.62 28.07
CA GLY A 179 -6.90 6.72 28.45
C GLY A 179 -7.64 8.00 28.83
N THR A 180 -6.91 8.92 29.44
CA THR A 180 -7.36 10.27 29.75
C THR A 180 -6.56 11.29 28.98
N VAL A 181 -7.24 12.28 28.41
CA VAL A 181 -6.57 13.34 27.65
C VAL A 181 -5.71 14.21 28.60
N ASN A 182 -4.44 14.35 28.29
CA ASN A 182 -3.56 15.26 28.98
C ASN A 182 -3.59 16.62 28.25
N PHE A 183 -4.34 17.57 28.78
CA PHE A 183 -4.52 18.88 28.17
C PHE A 183 -3.25 19.75 28.19
N GLU A 184 -2.31 19.52 29.13
CA GLU A 184 -1.03 20.24 29.16
C GLU A 184 -0.12 19.88 27.98
N MET A 185 -0.31 18.68 27.40
CA MET A 185 0.43 18.24 26.20
C MET A 185 -0.19 18.74 24.89
N LEU A 186 -1.38 19.32 24.92
CA LEU A 186 -2.09 19.80 23.73
C LEU A 186 -1.85 21.31 23.46
N THR A 187 -1.22 22.01 24.38
CA THR A 187 -0.85 23.44 24.26
C THR A 187 0.60 23.58 23.82
#